data_279c0912c203d88aff83cb1999b21057
#
_entry.id   279c0912c203d88aff83cb1999b21057
#
_cell.length_a   1.000
_cell.length_b   1.000
_cell.length_c   1.000
_cell.angle_alpha   90.00
_cell.angle_beta   90.00
_cell.angle_gamma   90.00
#
_symmetry.space_group_name_H-M   'P 1'
#
loop_
_entity.id
_entity.type
_entity.pdbx_description
1 polymer ?
#
loop_
_entity_poly.entity_id
_entity_poly.type
_entity_poly.pdbx_seq_one_letter_code
_entity_poly.pdbx_strand_id
1 'polypeptide(L)'
;MKISDLLKILIGLGFFCFSISGLADSASNSVQQLTEVACRYEMKVIPHTKSKAPSSTAWFFWRKQNMIQTQDADGDHGELWERSVNGSIQYRKLYHADKTAIEYMPADMPTNNMNFDWFKLAAMLSQQELDALKPVKKTQVLGHSAELRKGKTGDQTIEVLWLPDENLPAKIVRKDKTGRVELRLVEITPLSAAHRKPVDVEEIANYRQIDAADFGDMENDPFVKKLMASEGHHHH
;
A
#
# COMPACT_ATOMS: atom_id res chain seq x y z
N MET A 1 3.81 6.11 13.18
CA MET A 1 3.29 4.93 12.43
C MET A 1 3.83 5.05 11.02
N LYS A 2 4.72 4.14 10.60
CA LYS A 2 5.37 4.19 9.26
C LYS A 2 4.42 3.69 8.18
N ILE A 3 4.62 4.06 6.90
CA ILE A 3 3.82 3.57 5.75
C ILE A 3 3.80 2.04 5.70
N SER A 4 4.91 1.36 6.06
CA SER A 4 4.96 -0.10 6.14
C SER A 4 3.93 -0.71 7.09
N ASP A 5 3.58 0.00 8.17
CA ASP A 5 2.52 -0.41 9.09
C ASP A 5 1.14 -0.07 8.52
N LEU A 6 1.06 0.94 7.69
CA LEU A 6 -0.12 1.39 6.98
C LEU A 6 -0.61 0.38 5.95
N LEU A 7 0.31 -0.12 5.13
CA LEU A 7 0.02 -1.13 4.13
C LEU A 7 -0.38 -2.46 4.81
N LYS A 8 0.24 -2.80 5.96
CA LYS A 8 -0.15 -3.96 6.78
C LYS A 8 -1.56 -3.82 7.35
N ILE A 9 -1.98 -2.63 7.80
CA ILE A 9 -3.35 -2.37 8.29
C ILE A 9 -4.36 -2.46 7.13
N LEU A 10 -3.99 -2.03 5.93
CA LEU A 10 -4.82 -2.18 4.73
C LEU A 10 -4.84 -3.62 4.20
N ILE A 11 -3.75 -4.37 4.34
CA ILE A 11 -3.57 -5.73 3.81
C ILE A 11 -3.90 -6.83 4.85
N GLY A 12 -3.76 -6.54 6.14
CA GLY A 12 -3.58 -7.52 7.23
C GLY A 12 -4.81 -8.06 7.94
N LEU A 13 -6.05 -7.85 7.49
CA LEU A 13 -7.21 -8.44 8.17
C LEU A 13 -8.17 -9.11 7.19
N GLY A 14 -8.05 -10.40 7.05
CA GLY A 14 -9.13 -11.21 6.49
C GLY A 14 -8.70 -12.43 5.70
N PHE A 15 -8.28 -13.49 6.38
CA PHE A 15 -8.22 -14.81 5.76
C PHE A 15 -9.32 -15.69 6.36
N PHE A 16 -10.37 -15.91 5.59
CA PHE A 16 -11.24 -17.08 5.75
C PHE A 16 -11.13 -17.89 4.45
N CYS A 17 -10.52 -19.09 4.57
CA CYS A 17 -10.51 -20.06 3.51
C CYS A 17 -11.92 -20.57 3.24
N PHE A 18 -12.49 -20.22 2.12
CA PHE A 18 -13.58 -21.00 1.50
C PHE A 18 -12.97 -21.78 0.33
N SER A 19 -12.87 -23.08 0.50
CA SER A 19 -12.55 -24.01 -0.57
C SER A 19 -13.77 -24.10 -1.49
N ILE A 20 -13.70 -23.48 -2.65
CA ILE A 20 -14.65 -23.74 -3.75
C ILE A 20 -13.85 -24.42 -4.85
N SER A 21 -14.08 -25.72 -4.98
CA SER A 21 -13.68 -26.51 -6.16
C SER A 21 -14.63 -26.15 -7.29
N GLY A 22 -14.12 -25.65 -8.41
CA GLY A 22 -14.99 -25.44 -9.57
C GLY A 22 -14.33 -24.71 -10.74
N LEU A 23 -13.98 -25.48 -11.78
CA LEU A 23 -13.84 -25.14 -13.19
C LEU A 23 -12.78 -24.09 -13.56
N ALA A 24 -11.69 -24.60 -14.10
CA ALA A 24 -10.68 -23.81 -14.81
C ALA A 24 -11.29 -23.27 -16.11
N ASP A 25 -11.75 -22.04 -16.06
CA ASP A 25 -11.95 -21.24 -17.26
C ASP A 25 -10.60 -20.60 -17.59
N SER A 26 -10.11 -20.86 -18.79
CA SER A 26 -8.89 -20.28 -19.34
C SER A 26 -9.13 -18.79 -19.60
N ALA A 27 -9.16 -18.00 -18.55
CA ALA A 27 -9.16 -16.55 -18.64
C ALA A 27 -7.81 -16.13 -19.20
N SER A 28 -7.78 -15.69 -20.45
CA SER A 28 -6.66 -14.96 -21.02
C SER A 28 -6.28 -13.86 -20.05
N ASN A 29 -5.08 -13.95 -19.45
CA ASN A 29 -4.48 -12.91 -18.62
C ASN A 29 -4.20 -11.67 -19.49
N SER A 30 -5.24 -10.92 -19.82
CA SER A 30 -5.06 -9.55 -20.28
C SER A 30 -4.53 -8.76 -19.08
N VAL A 31 -3.23 -8.45 -19.13
CA VAL A 31 -2.62 -7.57 -18.13
C VAL A 31 -3.46 -6.28 -18.12
N GLN A 32 -4.25 -6.09 -17.07
CA GLN A 32 -5.08 -4.90 -16.93
C GLN A 32 -4.17 -3.68 -16.98
N GLN A 33 -4.37 -2.84 -18.00
CA GLN A 33 -3.58 -1.63 -18.14
C GLN A 33 -4.02 -0.62 -17.08
N LEU A 34 -3.12 -0.33 -16.15
CA LEU A 34 -3.38 0.62 -15.07
C LEU A 34 -2.96 2.03 -15.49
N THR A 35 -3.80 3.01 -15.19
CA THR A 35 -3.52 4.42 -15.44
C THR A 35 -2.31 4.89 -14.63
N GLU A 36 -1.36 5.57 -15.27
CA GLU A 36 -0.20 6.17 -14.60
C GLU A 36 -0.61 7.43 -13.87
N VAL A 37 -0.43 7.42 -12.55
CA VAL A 37 -0.92 8.48 -11.67
C VAL A 37 0.08 8.86 -10.60
N ALA A 38 -0.05 10.10 -10.13
CA ALA A 38 0.53 10.61 -8.90
C ALA A 38 -0.59 11.03 -7.95
N CYS A 39 -0.55 10.53 -6.73
CA CYS A 39 -1.59 10.75 -5.73
C CYS A 39 -0.97 11.23 -4.42
N ARG A 40 -1.74 12.02 -3.66
CA ARG A 40 -1.49 12.28 -2.25
C ARG A 40 -2.64 11.73 -1.44
N TYR A 41 -2.30 10.88 -0.48
CA TYR A 41 -3.25 10.28 0.45
C TYR A 41 -3.06 10.80 1.86
N GLU A 42 -4.15 10.86 2.61
CA GLU A 42 -4.17 11.05 4.05
C GLU A 42 -4.89 9.87 4.70
N MET A 43 -4.34 9.39 5.83
CA MET A 43 -5.00 8.39 6.66
C MET A 43 -5.22 8.93 8.05
N LYS A 44 -6.41 8.66 8.60
CA LYS A 44 -6.77 8.93 9.99
C LYS A 44 -7.11 7.63 10.71
N VAL A 45 -6.54 7.45 11.88
CA VAL A 45 -6.89 6.36 12.80
C VAL A 45 -7.59 6.97 14.00
N ILE A 46 -8.82 6.56 14.24
CA ILE A 46 -9.68 7.07 15.32
C ILE A 46 -10.02 5.88 16.22
N PRO A 47 -9.29 5.70 17.34
CA PRO A 47 -9.56 4.61 18.29
C PRO A 47 -10.90 4.83 19.01
N HIS A 48 -11.57 3.75 19.38
CA HIS A 48 -12.80 3.83 20.19
C HIS A 48 -12.50 4.21 21.65
N THR A 49 -11.30 3.89 22.13
CA THR A 49 -10.88 4.19 23.49
C THR A 49 -10.46 5.65 23.62
N LYS A 50 -11.05 6.37 24.56
CA LYS A 50 -10.74 7.80 24.84
C LYS A 50 -9.29 8.02 25.32
N SER A 51 -8.58 6.97 25.73
CA SER A 51 -7.20 7.02 26.17
C SER A 51 -6.17 7.20 25.06
N LYS A 52 -6.55 6.95 23.80
CA LYS A 52 -5.68 7.12 22.63
C LYS A 52 -6.18 8.27 21.76
N ALA A 53 -5.31 9.24 21.50
CA ALA A 53 -5.62 10.34 20.59
C ALA A 53 -5.71 9.83 19.14
N PRO A 54 -6.56 10.45 18.30
CA PRO A 54 -6.55 10.21 16.85
C PRO A 54 -5.18 10.55 16.26
N SER A 55 -4.73 9.74 15.30
CA SER A 55 -3.50 10.00 14.54
C SER A 55 -3.83 10.26 13.07
N SER A 56 -3.02 11.07 12.41
CA SER A 56 -3.12 11.36 10.99
C SER A 56 -1.74 11.23 10.35
N THR A 57 -1.68 10.63 9.17
CA THR A 57 -0.47 10.46 8.38
C THR A 57 -0.81 10.78 6.93
N ALA A 58 0.11 11.42 6.21
CA ALA A 58 -0.01 11.68 4.80
C ALA A 58 1.17 11.07 4.05
N TRP A 59 0.95 10.66 2.81
CA TRP A 59 2.01 10.17 1.94
C TRP A 59 1.69 10.39 0.48
N PHE A 60 2.70 10.27 -0.36
CA PHE A 60 2.61 10.27 -1.80
C PHE A 60 2.61 8.84 -2.33
N PHE A 61 1.89 8.64 -3.41
CA PHE A 61 1.76 7.36 -4.11
C PHE A 61 1.89 7.63 -5.61
N TRP A 62 2.81 6.94 -6.24
CA TRP A 62 3.00 6.98 -7.68
C TRP A 62 2.87 5.60 -8.27
N ARG A 63 2.19 5.50 -9.38
CA ARG A 63 1.99 4.25 -10.09
C ARG A 63 2.31 4.40 -11.55
N LYS A 64 3.15 3.52 -12.06
CA LYS A 64 3.34 3.17 -13.47
C LYS A 64 2.83 1.75 -13.71
N GLN A 65 2.86 1.27 -14.97
CA GLN A 65 2.39 -0.07 -15.32
C GLN A 65 3.07 -1.20 -14.48
N ASN A 66 4.37 -1.09 -14.26
CA ASN A 66 5.16 -2.11 -13.56
C ASN A 66 5.93 -1.56 -12.35
N MET A 67 5.56 -0.39 -11.85
CA MET A 67 6.21 0.26 -10.71
C MET A 67 5.18 0.93 -9.82
N ILE A 68 5.33 0.74 -8.53
CA ILE A 68 4.62 1.50 -7.49
C ILE A 68 5.68 2.06 -6.56
N GLN A 69 5.62 3.36 -6.30
CA GLN A 69 6.47 4.00 -5.32
C GLN A 69 5.60 4.76 -4.33
N THR A 70 5.99 4.72 -3.06
CA THR A 70 5.39 5.55 -2.03
C THR A 70 6.46 6.36 -1.33
N GLN A 71 6.07 7.47 -0.69
CA GLN A 71 6.96 8.27 0.13
C GLN A 71 6.17 8.97 1.21
N ASP A 72 6.67 8.99 2.44
CA ASP A 72 6.12 9.77 3.54
C ASP A 72 6.08 11.27 3.19
N ALA A 73 5.18 12.00 3.82
CA ALA A 73 5.04 13.44 3.55
C ALA A 73 6.29 14.25 3.91
N ASP A 74 7.06 13.82 4.93
CA ASP A 74 8.35 14.39 5.32
C ASP A 74 9.47 14.09 4.29
N GLY A 75 9.30 13.03 3.48
CA GLY A 75 10.23 12.65 2.43
C GLY A 75 11.32 11.67 2.86
N ASP A 76 11.37 11.28 4.13
CA ASP A 76 12.49 10.48 4.67
C ASP A 76 12.39 9.00 4.35
N HIS A 77 11.16 8.46 4.27
CA HIS A 77 10.92 7.03 4.04
C HIS A 77 10.02 6.81 2.84
N GLY A 78 10.21 5.69 2.19
CA GLY A 78 9.39 5.27 1.07
C GLY A 78 9.45 3.76 0.83
N GLU A 79 8.72 3.32 -0.18
CA GLU A 79 8.71 1.95 -0.65
C GLU A 79 8.72 1.95 -2.17
N LEU A 80 9.40 0.98 -2.75
CA LEU A 80 9.42 0.72 -4.18
C LEU A 80 9.04 -0.73 -4.44
N TRP A 81 8.04 -0.92 -5.29
CA TRP A 81 7.59 -2.20 -5.79
C TRP A 81 7.77 -2.21 -7.30
N GLU A 82 8.45 -3.21 -7.81
CA GLU A 82 8.69 -3.37 -9.24
C GLU A 82 8.24 -4.76 -9.67
N ARG A 83 7.52 -4.82 -10.79
CA ARG A 83 7.08 -6.07 -11.40
C ARG A 83 7.85 -6.31 -12.68
N SER A 84 8.56 -7.42 -12.76
CA SER A 84 9.28 -7.83 -13.95
C SER A 84 8.35 -8.42 -15.02
N VAL A 85 8.86 -8.62 -16.21
CA VAL A 85 8.11 -9.18 -17.35
C VAL A 85 7.59 -10.60 -17.06
N ASN A 86 8.32 -11.39 -16.28
CA ASN A 86 7.91 -12.73 -15.85
C ASN A 86 6.91 -12.73 -14.69
N GLY A 87 6.50 -11.53 -14.19
CA GLY A 87 5.55 -11.38 -13.11
C GLY A 87 6.13 -11.40 -11.70
N SER A 88 7.44 -11.64 -11.54
CA SER A 88 8.06 -11.56 -10.21
C SER A 88 8.05 -10.13 -9.69
N ILE A 89 7.85 -9.98 -8.38
CA ILE A 89 7.77 -8.69 -7.71
C ILE A 89 9.00 -8.54 -6.83
N GLN A 90 9.71 -7.43 -6.99
CA GLN A 90 10.75 -6.94 -6.11
C GLN A 90 10.17 -5.89 -5.17
N TYR A 91 10.61 -5.88 -3.94
CA TYR A 91 10.23 -4.91 -2.94
C TYR A 91 11.46 -4.32 -2.25
N ARG A 92 11.49 -2.99 -2.15
CA ARG A 92 12.52 -2.26 -1.42
C ARG A 92 11.89 -1.26 -0.45
N LYS A 93 12.40 -1.22 0.77
CA LYS A 93 12.18 -0.09 1.69
C LYS A 93 13.25 0.96 1.45
N LEU A 94 12.84 2.19 1.30
CA LEU A 94 13.71 3.32 0.98
C LEU A 94 13.88 4.23 2.20
N TYR A 95 15.12 4.57 2.50
CA TYR A 95 15.53 5.51 3.55
C TYR A 95 16.29 6.63 2.87
N HIS A 96 15.55 7.63 2.40
CA HIS A 96 16.07 8.68 1.51
C HIS A 96 17.12 9.56 2.20
N ALA A 97 16.94 9.89 3.50
CA ALA A 97 17.91 10.64 4.28
C ALA A 97 19.25 9.91 4.45
N ASP A 98 19.22 8.59 4.58
CA ASP A 98 20.40 7.75 4.73
C ASP A 98 20.93 7.21 3.38
N LYS A 99 20.29 7.55 2.26
CA LYS A 99 20.58 6.99 0.92
C LYS A 99 20.77 5.48 0.97
N THR A 100 19.86 4.78 1.65
CA THR A 100 19.89 3.33 1.87
C THR A 100 18.59 2.70 1.41
N ALA A 101 18.67 1.56 0.75
CA ALA A 101 17.54 0.71 0.38
C ALA A 101 17.72 -0.68 0.99
N ILE A 102 16.66 -1.21 1.62
CA ILE A 102 16.61 -2.59 2.08
C ILE A 102 15.79 -3.38 1.07
N GLU A 103 16.42 -4.32 0.40
CA GLU A 103 15.80 -5.20 -0.58
C GLU A 103 15.26 -6.45 0.10
N TYR A 104 14.03 -6.81 -0.25
CA TYR A 104 13.36 -8.02 0.22
C TYR A 104 13.13 -8.95 -0.96
N MET A 105 13.77 -10.11 -0.93
CA MET A 105 13.45 -11.17 -1.88
C MET A 105 12.06 -11.74 -1.58
N PRO A 106 11.35 -12.34 -2.55
CA PRO A 106 10.03 -12.91 -2.32
C PRO A 106 9.94 -13.88 -1.14
N ALA A 107 11.03 -14.60 -0.85
CA ALA A 107 11.13 -15.54 0.27
C ALA A 107 11.23 -14.83 1.65
N ASP A 108 11.77 -13.61 1.68
CA ASP A 108 12.10 -12.87 2.91
C ASP A 108 11.03 -11.84 3.27
N MET A 109 10.00 -11.75 2.44
CA MET A 109 8.92 -10.83 2.70
C MET A 109 8.11 -11.25 3.94
N PRO A 110 7.83 -10.31 4.88
CA PRO A 110 7.25 -10.61 6.20
C PRO A 110 5.78 -11.06 6.17
N THR A 111 5.36 -11.67 5.09
CA THR A 111 3.97 -12.08 4.87
C THR A 111 3.91 -13.57 4.60
N ASN A 112 3.52 -14.32 5.63
CA ASN A 112 3.23 -15.75 5.51
C ASN A 112 2.24 -15.99 4.35
N ASN A 113 2.71 -16.65 3.27
CA ASN A 113 1.89 -17.18 2.16
C ASN A 113 1.13 -16.16 1.30
N MET A 114 1.60 -14.94 1.11
CA MET A 114 0.95 -14.05 0.14
C MET A 114 1.56 -14.23 -1.25
N ASN A 115 0.77 -14.79 -2.18
CA ASN A 115 0.89 -14.43 -3.57
C ASN A 115 0.67 -12.92 -3.65
N PHE A 116 1.74 -12.15 -3.91
CA PHE A 116 1.60 -10.71 -4.08
C PHE A 116 0.72 -10.44 -5.29
N ASP A 117 -0.50 -10.07 -5.02
CA ASP A 117 -1.42 -9.62 -6.05
C ASP A 117 -0.99 -8.19 -6.46
N TRP A 118 -0.43 -8.08 -7.66
CA TRP A 118 -0.01 -6.79 -8.22
C TRP A 118 -1.16 -5.79 -8.26
N PHE A 119 -2.37 -6.25 -8.59
CA PHE A 119 -3.53 -5.37 -8.61
C PHE A 119 -3.80 -4.81 -7.22
N LYS A 120 -3.72 -5.63 -6.17
CA LYS A 120 -3.91 -5.18 -4.78
C LYS A 120 -2.89 -4.13 -4.36
N LEU A 121 -1.62 -4.29 -4.73
CA LEU A 121 -0.58 -3.28 -4.48
C LEU A 121 -0.88 -1.99 -5.24
N ALA A 122 -1.24 -2.10 -6.51
CA ALA A 122 -1.46 -0.97 -7.41
C ALA A 122 -2.78 -0.23 -7.17
N ALA A 123 -3.79 -0.90 -6.61
CA ALA A 123 -5.15 -0.40 -6.39
C ALA A 123 -5.52 -0.26 -4.91
N MET A 124 -4.63 -0.67 -3.97
CA MET A 124 -4.85 -0.68 -2.50
C MET A 124 -6.00 -1.59 -2.04
N LEU A 125 -6.64 -2.30 -2.95
CA LEU A 125 -7.70 -3.28 -2.72
C LEU A 125 -7.53 -4.40 -3.74
N SER A 126 -7.73 -5.66 -3.33
CA SER A 126 -7.79 -6.75 -4.29
C SER A 126 -9.11 -6.70 -5.08
N GLN A 127 -9.12 -7.32 -6.26
CA GLN A 127 -10.34 -7.44 -7.03
C GLN A 127 -11.42 -8.18 -6.23
N GLN A 128 -11.05 -9.22 -5.51
CA GLN A 128 -11.97 -9.97 -4.64
C GLN A 128 -12.58 -9.12 -3.53
N GLU A 129 -11.78 -8.24 -2.88
CA GLU A 129 -12.30 -7.29 -1.87
C GLU A 129 -13.28 -6.32 -2.50
N LEU A 130 -12.98 -5.80 -3.70
CA LEU A 130 -13.83 -4.85 -4.41
C LEU A 130 -15.15 -5.49 -4.85
N ASP A 131 -15.13 -6.72 -5.36
CA ASP A 131 -16.30 -7.46 -5.83
C ASP A 131 -17.23 -7.88 -4.69
N ALA A 132 -16.68 -8.09 -3.49
CA ALA A 132 -17.46 -8.38 -2.28
C ALA A 132 -18.27 -7.16 -1.78
N LEU A 133 -17.94 -5.95 -2.23
CA LEU A 133 -18.63 -4.73 -1.86
C LEU A 133 -19.80 -4.44 -2.81
N LYS A 134 -20.98 -4.19 -2.27
CA LYS A 134 -22.17 -3.86 -3.06
C LYS A 134 -22.12 -2.39 -3.51
N PRO A 135 -22.37 -2.09 -4.79
CA PRO A 135 -22.52 -0.72 -5.26
C PRO A 135 -23.76 -0.09 -4.65
N VAL A 136 -23.64 1.17 -4.23
CA VAL A 136 -24.71 1.94 -3.58
C VAL A 136 -25.17 3.11 -4.44
N LYS A 137 -24.20 3.91 -4.93
CA LYS A 137 -24.49 5.06 -5.79
C LYS A 137 -23.25 5.47 -6.57
N LYS A 138 -23.48 6.11 -7.71
CA LYS A 138 -22.47 6.83 -8.49
C LYS A 138 -22.38 8.28 -8.05
N THR A 139 -21.21 8.87 -8.09
CA THR A 139 -20.92 10.26 -7.72
C THR A 139 -19.67 10.76 -8.43
N GLN A 140 -19.17 11.93 -8.05
CA GLN A 140 -17.88 12.46 -8.51
C GLN A 140 -17.03 12.89 -7.32
N VAL A 141 -15.72 12.73 -7.43
CA VAL A 141 -14.72 13.18 -6.46
C VAL A 141 -13.50 13.70 -7.18
N LEU A 142 -13.02 14.88 -6.82
CA LEU A 142 -11.86 15.55 -7.45
C LEU A 142 -11.96 15.64 -8.99
N GLY A 143 -13.18 15.74 -9.53
CA GLY A 143 -13.43 15.77 -10.97
C GLY A 143 -13.51 14.39 -11.65
N HIS A 144 -13.29 13.30 -10.94
CA HIS A 144 -13.32 11.92 -11.44
C HIS A 144 -14.65 11.23 -11.13
N SER A 145 -15.08 10.33 -12.02
CA SER A 145 -16.22 9.43 -11.76
C SER A 145 -15.91 8.54 -10.56
N ALA A 146 -16.88 8.38 -9.67
CA ALA A 146 -16.70 7.58 -8.46
C ALA A 146 -17.94 6.73 -8.16
N GLU A 147 -17.74 5.56 -7.56
CA GLU A 147 -18.78 4.67 -7.13
C GLU A 147 -18.64 4.37 -5.63
N LEU A 148 -19.67 4.70 -4.85
CA LEU A 148 -19.74 4.30 -3.45
C LEU A 148 -20.10 2.82 -3.37
N ARG A 149 -19.25 2.04 -2.72
CA ARG A 149 -19.44 0.61 -2.44
C ARG A 149 -19.40 0.35 -0.93
N LYS A 150 -20.20 -0.59 -0.43
CA LYS A 150 -20.28 -0.94 0.99
C LYS A 150 -20.35 -2.45 1.19
N GLY A 151 -19.77 -2.92 2.29
CA GLY A 151 -19.81 -4.32 2.66
C GLY A 151 -19.38 -4.57 4.10
N LYS A 152 -19.25 -5.85 4.42
CA LYS A 152 -18.73 -6.33 5.69
C LYS A 152 -17.75 -7.47 5.44
N THR A 153 -16.69 -7.51 6.25
CA THR A 153 -15.75 -8.63 6.30
C THR A 153 -15.58 -8.99 7.77
N GLY A 154 -16.15 -10.12 8.19
CA GLY A 154 -16.27 -10.46 9.61
C GLY A 154 -17.03 -9.38 10.40
N ASP A 155 -16.43 -8.90 11.48
CA ASP A 155 -16.99 -7.83 12.32
C ASP A 155 -16.71 -6.41 11.79
N GLN A 156 -15.96 -6.28 10.70
CA GLN A 156 -15.57 -5.00 10.14
C GLN A 156 -16.54 -4.55 9.04
N THR A 157 -17.04 -3.32 9.14
CA THR A 157 -17.75 -2.65 8.06
C THR A 157 -16.78 -1.88 7.18
N ILE A 158 -16.98 -1.95 5.87
CA ILE A 158 -16.12 -1.32 4.87
C ILE A 158 -16.98 -0.45 3.96
N GLU A 159 -16.56 0.79 3.78
CA GLU A 159 -17.08 1.70 2.76
C GLU A 159 -15.94 2.14 1.86
N VAL A 160 -16.10 2.01 0.55
CA VAL A 160 -15.12 2.43 -0.45
C VAL A 160 -15.79 3.39 -1.42
N LEU A 161 -15.15 4.53 -1.65
CA LEU A 161 -15.46 5.41 -2.76
C LEU A 161 -14.41 5.12 -3.84
N TRP A 162 -14.79 4.36 -4.84
CA TRP A 162 -13.94 3.80 -5.88
C TRP A 162 -13.93 4.67 -7.12
N LEU A 163 -12.77 4.90 -7.71
CA LEU A 163 -12.57 5.55 -9.00
C LEU A 163 -12.34 4.47 -10.06
N PRO A 164 -13.36 4.09 -10.84
CA PRO A 164 -13.26 2.94 -11.75
C PRO A 164 -12.27 3.19 -12.91
N ASP A 165 -12.14 4.41 -13.39
CA ASP A 165 -11.27 4.73 -14.51
C ASP A 165 -9.79 4.69 -14.10
N GLU A 166 -9.48 5.07 -12.86
CA GLU A 166 -8.14 5.06 -12.30
C GLU A 166 -7.79 3.75 -11.58
N ASN A 167 -8.78 2.91 -11.29
CA ASN A 167 -8.62 1.73 -10.43
C ASN A 167 -7.96 2.11 -9.09
N LEU A 168 -8.53 3.10 -8.39
CA LEU A 168 -8.04 3.60 -7.11
C LEU A 168 -9.19 3.98 -6.17
N PRO A 169 -9.01 3.86 -4.85
CA PRO A 169 -9.96 4.39 -3.89
C PRO A 169 -9.75 5.90 -3.71
N ALA A 170 -10.81 6.68 -3.89
CA ALA A 170 -10.85 8.06 -3.40
C ALA A 170 -11.03 8.11 -1.87
N LYS A 171 -11.64 7.07 -1.30
CA LYS A 171 -11.81 6.92 0.14
C LYS A 171 -12.00 5.46 0.51
N ILE A 172 -11.37 5.04 1.61
CA ILE A 172 -11.69 3.78 2.29
C ILE A 172 -12.00 4.11 3.74
N VAL A 173 -13.12 3.59 4.26
CA VAL A 173 -13.44 3.62 5.68
C VAL A 173 -13.59 2.19 6.16
N ARG A 174 -12.78 1.80 7.13
CA ARG A 174 -12.91 0.54 7.85
C ARG A 174 -13.28 0.84 9.30
N LYS A 175 -14.31 0.18 9.79
CA LYS A 175 -14.80 0.37 11.15
C LYS A 175 -15.12 -0.97 11.80
N ASP A 176 -14.56 -1.17 12.99
CA ASP A 176 -14.80 -2.32 13.85
C ASP A 176 -14.94 -1.91 15.33
N LYS A 177 -14.86 -2.89 16.24
CA LYS A 177 -14.95 -2.66 17.69
C LYS A 177 -13.74 -1.90 18.26
N THR A 178 -12.61 -1.85 17.56
CA THR A 178 -11.37 -1.20 18.02
C THR A 178 -11.31 0.27 17.63
N GLY A 179 -11.98 0.64 16.54
CA GLY A 179 -11.99 2.01 16.05
C GLY A 179 -12.41 2.15 14.60
N ARG A 180 -11.96 3.25 14.03
CA ARG A 180 -12.19 3.60 12.63
C ARG A 180 -10.87 4.00 11.98
N VAL A 181 -10.61 3.44 10.83
CA VAL A 181 -9.52 3.86 9.94
C VAL A 181 -10.15 4.47 8.70
N GLU A 182 -9.69 5.65 8.33
CA GLU A 182 -10.13 6.37 7.13
C GLU A 182 -8.92 6.72 6.27
N LEU A 183 -8.89 6.20 5.04
CA LEU A 183 -8.00 6.61 3.98
C LEU A 183 -8.73 7.58 3.06
N ARG A 184 -8.09 8.67 2.66
CA ARG A 184 -8.66 9.67 1.76
C ARG A 184 -7.63 10.12 0.73
N LEU A 185 -8.01 10.06 -0.54
CA LEU A 185 -7.32 10.71 -1.63
C LEU A 185 -7.52 12.22 -1.53
N VAL A 186 -6.42 12.96 -1.50
CA VAL A 186 -6.42 14.43 -1.39
C VAL A 186 -6.13 15.08 -2.73
N GLU A 187 -5.27 14.42 -3.51
CA GLU A 187 -4.84 14.90 -4.83
C GLU A 187 -4.61 13.70 -5.75
N ILE A 188 -4.98 13.85 -7.01
CA ILE A 188 -4.68 12.91 -8.08
C ILE A 188 -4.40 13.68 -9.36
N THR A 189 -3.31 13.34 -10.04
CA THR A 189 -2.91 13.91 -11.33
C THR A 189 -2.32 12.81 -12.21
N PRO A 190 -2.33 12.97 -13.55
CA PRO A 190 -1.49 12.16 -14.42
C PRO A 190 -0.03 12.26 -13.96
N LEU A 191 0.71 11.16 -13.97
CA LEU A 191 2.09 11.13 -13.49
C LEU A 191 2.99 12.12 -14.24
N SER A 192 2.75 12.33 -15.53
CA SER A 192 3.48 13.31 -16.36
C SER A 192 3.32 14.75 -15.89
N ALA A 193 2.15 15.09 -15.29
CA ALA A 193 1.81 16.42 -14.81
C ALA A 193 2.06 16.61 -13.30
N ALA A 194 2.59 15.60 -12.61
CA ALA A 194 2.80 15.64 -11.18
C ALA A 194 3.83 16.71 -10.76
N HIS A 195 3.47 17.54 -9.79
CA HIS A 195 4.39 18.52 -9.19
C HIS A 195 5.51 17.83 -8.39
N ARG A 196 5.14 16.80 -7.62
CA ARG A 196 6.10 15.94 -6.92
C ARG A 196 6.21 14.62 -7.66
N LYS A 197 7.41 14.29 -8.12
CA LYS A 197 7.70 13.06 -8.86
C LYS A 197 8.28 12.00 -7.94
N PRO A 198 8.13 10.71 -8.29
CA PRO A 198 8.87 9.65 -7.62
C PRO A 198 10.38 9.88 -7.77
N VAL A 199 11.15 9.35 -6.84
CA VAL A 199 12.62 9.29 -7.00
C VAL A 199 12.93 8.32 -8.14
N ASP A 200 13.84 8.70 -9.03
CA ASP A 200 14.20 7.87 -10.16
C ASP A 200 14.83 6.53 -9.70
N VAL A 201 14.50 5.46 -10.40
CA VAL A 201 15.01 4.11 -10.07
C VAL A 201 16.53 4.06 -10.18
N GLU A 202 17.11 4.80 -11.13
CA GLU A 202 18.56 4.94 -11.30
C GLU A 202 19.19 5.67 -10.10
N GLU A 203 18.54 6.67 -9.53
CA GLU A 203 18.99 7.30 -8.28
C GLU A 203 18.93 6.31 -7.11
N ILE A 204 17.84 5.54 -7.01
CA ILE A 204 17.67 4.51 -5.97
C ILE A 204 18.73 3.40 -6.12
N ALA A 205 19.10 3.05 -7.35
CA ALA A 205 20.17 2.07 -7.60
C ALA A 205 21.53 2.52 -7.06
N ASN A 206 21.76 3.83 -6.91
CA ASN A 206 22.95 4.40 -6.28
C ASN A 206 22.88 4.46 -4.75
N TYR A 207 21.76 4.10 -4.15
CA TYR A 207 21.66 3.97 -2.69
C TYR A 207 22.48 2.77 -2.25
N ARG A 208 22.91 2.79 -1.00
CA ARG A 208 23.46 1.60 -0.37
C ARG A 208 22.37 0.52 -0.33
N GLN A 209 22.64 -0.61 -1.00
CA GLN A 209 21.72 -1.75 -1.01
C GLN A 209 22.06 -2.70 0.15
N ILE A 210 21.07 -3.07 0.93
CA ILE A 210 21.17 -4.05 2.03
C ILE A 210 20.15 -5.15 1.74
N ASP A 211 20.57 -6.40 1.71
CA ASP A 211 19.65 -7.53 1.66
C ASP A 211 18.97 -7.68 3.03
N ALA A 212 17.66 -7.86 3.04
CA ALA A 212 16.90 -8.06 4.26
C ALA A 212 17.33 -9.33 5.03
N ALA A 213 17.82 -10.35 4.31
CA ALA A 213 18.35 -11.58 4.91
C ALA A 213 19.62 -11.33 5.72
N ASP A 214 20.46 -10.38 5.28
CA ASP A 214 21.75 -10.05 5.95
C ASP A 214 21.55 -9.14 7.17
N PHE A 215 20.34 -8.62 7.39
CA PHE A 215 20.08 -7.60 8.41
C PHE A 215 20.44 -8.08 9.83
N GLY A 216 20.24 -9.37 10.12
CA GLY A 216 20.57 -9.99 11.40
C GLY A 216 22.07 -10.00 11.71
N ASP A 217 22.92 -10.10 10.68
CA ASP A 217 24.37 -10.16 10.82
C ASP A 217 25.03 -8.77 10.86
N MET A 218 24.24 -7.72 10.65
CA MET A 218 24.70 -6.32 10.57
C MET A 218 24.52 -5.55 11.89
N GLU A 219 24.49 -6.21 13.04
CA GLU A 219 24.25 -5.58 14.35
C GLU A 219 25.19 -4.42 14.69
N ASN A 220 26.40 -4.39 14.10
CA ASN A 220 27.41 -3.34 14.31
C ASN A 220 27.31 -2.17 13.32
N ASP A 221 26.48 -2.29 12.29
CA ASP A 221 26.27 -1.25 11.29
C ASP A 221 25.53 -0.03 11.91
N PRO A 222 26.02 1.21 11.71
CA PRO A 222 25.39 2.39 12.30
C PRO A 222 23.93 2.62 11.84
N PHE A 223 23.63 2.34 10.56
CA PHE A 223 22.26 2.47 10.03
C PHE A 223 21.33 1.42 10.64
N VAL A 224 21.78 0.17 10.74
CA VAL A 224 21.00 -0.93 11.33
C VAL A 224 20.73 -0.65 12.80
N LYS A 225 21.74 -0.20 13.56
CA LYS A 225 21.55 0.24 14.98
C LYS A 225 20.50 1.35 15.10
N LYS A 226 20.59 2.38 14.25
CA LYS A 226 19.62 3.49 14.22
C LYS A 226 18.23 2.97 13.95
N LEU A 227 18.07 2.05 13.00
CA LEU A 227 16.78 1.49 12.62
C LEU A 227 16.17 0.62 13.73
N MET A 228 16.97 -0.30 14.32
CA MET A 228 16.53 -1.12 15.45
C MET A 228 16.14 -0.28 16.66
N ALA A 229 16.89 0.76 17.00
CA ALA A 229 16.55 1.70 18.07
C ALA A 229 15.22 2.40 17.80
N SER A 230 14.94 2.79 16.54
CA SER A 230 13.68 3.44 16.17
C SER A 230 12.47 2.50 16.21
N GLU A 231 12.66 1.19 15.98
CA GLU A 231 11.59 0.18 16.03
C GLU A 231 11.35 -0.34 17.47
N GLY A 232 12.40 -0.40 18.31
CA GLY A 232 12.29 -0.85 19.70
C GLY A 232 11.52 0.10 20.64
N HIS A 233 11.36 1.37 20.28
CA HIS A 233 10.58 2.34 21.08
C HIS A 233 9.05 2.23 20.91
N HIS A 234 8.55 1.28 20.12
CA HIS A 234 7.12 1.09 19.88
C HIS A 234 6.48 -0.11 20.61
N HIS A 235 7.23 -0.76 21.53
CA HIS A 235 6.78 -1.90 22.32
C HIS A 235 6.49 -1.57 23.80
N HIS A 236 5.89 -0.40 24.07
CA HIS A 236 5.33 -0.09 25.40
C HIS A 236 3.89 0.37 25.32
#